data_1f3a2c565d5bda34e5872e76b8821398
#
_entry.id   1f3a2c565d5bda34e5872e76b8821398
#
_cell.length_a   1.000
_cell.length_b   1.000
_cell.length_c   1.000
_cell.angle_alpha   90.00
_cell.angle_beta   90.00
_cell.angle_gamma   90.00
#
_symmetry.space_group_name_H-M   'P 1'
#
loop_
_entity.id
_entity.type
_entity.pdbx_description
1 polymer ?
#
loop_
_entity_poly.entity_id
_entity_poly.type
_entity_poly.pdbx_seq_one_letter_code
_entity_poly.pdbx_strand_id
1 'polypeptide(L)'
;MTIPLLEINSLSFSYKVNLPPVFNNLSLKIEQGELIGLLGENGAGKTTLFNLIRGGVSNYEGTLKRNFSGGELVSLPQVINLSGTLRNEEVLDLICCFNKLTKKQAWTELNHKWNDNFFIRYDKIRRKRTYTVSYGEKRWLIISLMLTLCKNARLFLLDEPTVGIDIQYRMMLWELINKITADGKTVFFSTHIFDELTRDKIPFYM
;
A
#
# COMPACT_ATOMS: atom_id res chain seq x y z
N MET A 1 8.28 -17.51 20.37
CA MET A 1 8.80 -16.75 19.23
C MET A 1 7.62 -16.50 18.29
N THR A 2 7.34 -15.26 17.98
CA THR A 2 6.31 -14.91 17.00
C THR A 2 6.78 -15.31 15.60
N ILE A 3 5.88 -15.88 14.79
CA ILE A 3 6.18 -16.22 13.40
C ILE A 3 6.07 -14.91 12.60
N PRO A 4 7.12 -14.48 11.89
CA PRO A 4 7.07 -13.24 11.11
C PRO A 4 6.03 -13.31 9.99
N LEU A 5 5.42 -12.18 9.63
CA LEU A 5 4.46 -12.11 8.53
C LEU A 5 5.14 -12.37 7.18
N LEU A 6 6.35 -11.82 7.02
CA LEU A 6 7.20 -12.01 5.84
C LEU A 6 8.65 -12.22 6.29
N GLU A 7 9.33 -13.20 5.68
CA GLU A 7 10.74 -13.46 5.92
C GLU A 7 11.44 -13.70 4.58
N ILE A 8 12.49 -12.94 4.31
CA ILE A 8 13.37 -13.08 3.15
C ILE A 8 14.77 -13.33 3.68
N ASN A 9 15.42 -14.41 3.21
CA ASN A 9 16.77 -14.76 3.59
C ASN A 9 17.64 -14.97 2.35
N SER A 10 18.72 -14.20 2.28
CA SER A 10 19.77 -14.28 1.25
C SER A 10 19.23 -14.26 -0.18
N LEU A 11 18.20 -13.44 -0.43
CA LEU A 11 17.56 -13.38 -1.74
C LEU A 11 18.44 -12.64 -2.73
N SER A 12 18.72 -13.30 -3.86
CA SER A 12 19.41 -12.71 -5.02
C SER A 12 18.50 -12.81 -6.25
N PHE A 13 18.41 -11.72 -6.99
CA PHE A 13 17.54 -11.65 -8.17
C PHE A 13 18.13 -10.78 -9.27
N SER A 14 18.04 -11.28 -10.50
CA SER A 14 18.32 -10.55 -11.74
C SER A 14 17.22 -10.81 -12.77
N TYR A 15 16.84 -9.77 -13.54
CA TYR A 15 15.86 -9.94 -14.64
C TYR A 15 16.38 -10.81 -15.78
N LYS A 16 17.70 -10.80 -16.03
CA LYS A 16 18.38 -11.65 -17.02
C LYS A 16 19.72 -12.08 -16.46
N VAL A 17 20.17 -13.26 -16.85
CA VAL A 17 21.45 -13.87 -16.39
C VAL A 17 22.65 -12.96 -16.61
N ASN A 18 22.66 -12.16 -17.67
CA ASN A 18 23.79 -11.30 -18.05
C ASN A 18 23.63 -9.84 -17.56
N LEU A 19 22.63 -9.52 -16.74
CA LEU A 19 22.45 -8.20 -16.16
C LEU A 19 22.92 -8.18 -14.70
N PRO A 20 23.39 -7.02 -14.20
CA PRO A 20 23.66 -6.86 -12.78
C PRO A 20 22.47 -7.28 -11.93
N PRO A 21 22.69 -7.92 -10.78
CA PRO A 21 21.63 -8.30 -9.89
C PRO A 21 20.90 -7.05 -9.34
N VAL A 22 19.58 -7.12 -9.32
CA VAL A 22 18.74 -6.10 -8.64
C VAL A 22 18.90 -6.25 -7.13
N PHE A 23 18.95 -7.50 -6.67
CA PHE A 23 19.25 -7.84 -5.27
C PHE A 23 20.39 -8.84 -5.22
N ASN A 24 21.27 -8.62 -4.25
CA ASN A 24 22.38 -9.51 -3.94
C ASN A 24 22.38 -9.78 -2.43
N ASN A 25 21.98 -11.00 -2.05
CA ASN A 25 21.95 -11.45 -0.65
C ASN A 25 21.01 -10.59 0.26
N LEU A 26 19.85 -10.15 -0.26
CA LEU A 26 18.87 -9.38 0.51
C LEU A 26 18.24 -10.24 1.60
N SER A 27 18.26 -9.73 2.83
CA SER A 27 17.54 -10.35 3.95
C SER A 27 16.71 -9.29 4.67
N LEU A 28 15.43 -9.62 4.92
CA LEU A 28 14.53 -8.77 5.69
C LEU A 28 13.47 -9.61 6.40
N LYS A 29 12.95 -9.07 7.48
CA LYS A 29 11.90 -9.70 8.28
C LYS A 29 10.87 -8.65 8.66
N ILE A 30 9.60 -8.98 8.49
CA ILE A 30 8.46 -8.12 8.82
C ILE A 30 7.53 -8.87 9.76
N GLU A 31 7.28 -8.28 10.92
CA GLU A 31 6.33 -8.81 11.90
C GLU A 31 4.91 -8.30 11.63
N GLN A 32 3.92 -8.95 12.22
CA GLN A 32 2.54 -8.49 12.15
C GLN A 32 2.36 -7.16 12.92
N GLY A 33 1.67 -6.21 12.32
CA GLY A 33 1.34 -4.92 12.95
C GLY A 33 2.43 -3.86 12.81
N GLU A 34 3.45 -4.08 11.98
CA GLU A 34 4.51 -3.10 11.76
C GLU A 34 4.17 -2.11 10.63
N LEU A 35 4.63 -0.88 10.81
CA LEU A 35 4.74 0.14 9.75
C LEU A 35 6.21 0.27 9.36
N ILE A 36 6.54 -0.07 8.11
CA ILE A 36 7.93 -0.16 7.66
C ILE A 36 8.10 0.56 6.33
N GLY A 37 9.18 1.32 6.19
CA GLY A 37 9.58 1.96 4.95
C GLY A 37 10.63 1.17 4.18
N LEU A 38 10.59 1.27 2.86
CA LEU A 38 11.65 0.85 1.94
C LEU A 38 12.18 2.11 1.25
N LEU A 39 13.33 2.59 1.72
CA LEU A 39 13.97 3.78 1.17
C LEU A 39 14.84 3.40 -0.02
N GLY A 40 14.85 4.21 -1.04
CA GLY A 40 15.77 4.05 -2.17
C GLY A 40 15.45 4.98 -3.32
N GLU A 41 16.44 5.25 -4.13
CA GLU A 41 16.29 6.05 -5.35
C GLU A 41 15.38 5.37 -6.39
N ASN A 42 14.99 6.12 -7.42
CA ASN A 42 14.28 5.54 -8.56
C ASN A 42 15.19 4.52 -9.27
N GLY A 43 14.65 3.34 -9.53
CA GLY A 43 15.43 2.24 -10.13
C GLY A 43 16.15 1.33 -9.12
N ALA A 44 16.16 1.63 -7.82
CA ALA A 44 16.80 0.80 -6.79
C ALA A 44 16.15 -0.59 -6.55
N GLY A 45 15.08 -0.92 -7.29
CA GLY A 45 14.44 -2.23 -7.18
C GLY A 45 13.23 -2.30 -6.23
N LYS A 46 12.76 -1.19 -5.66
CA LYS A 46 11.63 -1.17 -4.71
C LYS A 46 10.39 -1.90 -5.26
N THR A 47 9.94 -1.53 -6.46
CA THR A 47 8.82 -2.18 -7.15
C THR A 47 9.11 -3.65 -7.45
N THR A 48 10.37 -4.00 -7.75
CA THR A 48 10.79 -5.38 -7.96
C THR A 48 10.65 -6.21 -6.68
N LEU A 49 11.02 -5.67 -5.53
CA LEU A 49 10.84 -6.34 -4.25
C LEU A 49 9.35 -6.58 -3.97
N PHE A 50 8.49 -5.58 -4.20
CA PHE A 50 7.04 -5.74 -4.04
C PHE A 50 6.47 -6.79 -5.01
N ASN A 51 6.99 -6.86 -6.25
CA ASN A 51 6.62 -7.89 -7.21
C ASN A 51 7.02 -9.30 -6.74
N LEU A 52 8.21 -9.44 -6.17
CA LEU A 52 8.66 -10.70 -5.54
C LEU A 52 7.75 -11.08 -4.37
N ILE A 53 7.45 -10.15 -3.47
CA ILE A 53 6.59 -10.41 -2.30
C ILE A 53 5.19 -10.85 -2.72
N ARG A 54 4.59 -10.25 -3.74
CA ARG A 54 3.26 -10.65 -4.23
C ARG A 54 3.25 -11.92 -5.11
N GLY A 55 4.42 -12.49 -5.41
CA GLY A 55 4.53 -13.69 -6.22
C GLY A 55 4.47 -13.46 -7.72
N GLY A 56 4.64 -12.22 -8.19
CA GLY A 56 4.70 -11.90 -9.62
C GLY A 56 6.00 -12.31 -10.30
N VAL A 57 7.01 -12.67 -9.52
CA VAL A 57 8.31 -13.17 -9.99
C VAL A 57 8.70 -14.38 -9.15
N SER A 58 9.14 -15.44 -9.76
CA SER A 58 9.45 -16.73 -9.10
C SER A 58 10.89 -17.22 -9.28
N ASN A 59 11.66 -16.62 -10.18
CA ASN A 59 13.03 -17.05 -10.47
C ASN A 59 14.03 -16.20 -9.67
N TYR A 60 14.31 -16.60 -8.42
CA TYR A 60 15.27 -15.97 -7.52
C TYR A 60 16.01 -17.04 -6.72
N GLU A 61 17.21 -16.72 -6.25
CA GLU A 61 17.95 -17.52 -5.27
C GLU A 61 17.61 -17.09 -3.84
N GLY A 62 17.86 -17.97 -2.86
CA GLY A 62 17.51 -17.74 -1.47
C GLY A 62 16.11 -18.18 -1.10
N THR A 63 15.54 -17.64 -0.02
CA THR A 63 14.20 -18.00 0.45
C THR A 63 13.32 -16.77 0.69
N LEU A 64 12.03 -16.92 0.34
CA LEU A 64 10.99 -15.95 0.62
C LEU A 64 9.78 -16.68 1.17
N LYS A 65 9.54 -16.52 2.48
CA LYS A 65 8.42 -17.12 3.19
C LYS A 65 7.33 -16.08 3.47
N ARG A 66 6.10 -16.41 3.08
CA ARG A 66 4.90 -15.60 3.29
C ARG A 66 4.00 -16.33 4.27
N ASN A 67 3.79 -15.77 5.45
CA ASN A 67 2.87 -16.32 6.45
C ASN A 67 1.50 -15.63 6.37
N PHE A 68 1.05 -15.43 5.14
CA PHE A 68 -0.25 -14.89 4.76
C PHE A 68 -0.70 -15.51 3.43
N SER A 69 -2.02 -15.55 3.21
CA SER A 69 -2.61 -15.98 1.95
C SER A 69 -2.71 -14.83 0.93
N GLY A 70 -2.92 -15.15 -0.35
CA GLY A 70 -3.10 -14.11 -1.38
C GLY A 70 -4.27 -13.16 -1.11
N GLY A 71 -5.32 -13.64 -0.43
CA GLY A 71 -6.47 -12.81 -0.03
C GLY A 71 -6.20 -11.88 1.15
N GLU A 72 -5.07 -12.04 1.84
CA GLU A 72 -4.64 -11.21 2.98
C GLU A 72 -3.58 -10.16 2.57
N LEU A 73 -3.23 -10.09 1.29
CA LEU A 73 -2.31 -9.12 0.72
C LEU A 73 -3.07 -8.10 -0.14
N VAL A 74 -2.85 -6.83 0.14
CA VAL A 74 -3.25 -5.72 -0.73
C VAL A 74 -2.00 -5.04 -1.25
N SER A 75 -1.84 -4.96 -2.57
CA SER A 75 -0.71 -4.29 -3.20
C SER A 75 -1.21 -3.16 -4.09
N LEU A 76 -0.79 -1.94 -3.79
CA LEU A 76 -1.13 -0.74 -4.55
C LEU A 76 0.12 -0.21 -5.27
N PRO A 77 0.14 -0.25 -6.61
CA PRO A 77 1.27 0.22 -7.40
C PRO A 77 1.39 1.75 -7.36
N GLN A 78 2.55 2.26 -7.78
CA GLN A 78 2.78 3.69 -7.91
C GLN A 78 1.75 4.36 -8.85
N VAL A 79 1.39 3.72 -9.95
CA VAL A 79 0.38 4.23 -10.90
C VAL A 79 -0.88 3.39 -10.80
N ILE A 80 -1.97 4.02 -10.41
CA ILE A 80 -3.29 3.37 -10.32
C ILE A 80 -4.13 3.80 -11.53
N ASN A 81 -4.37 2.86 -12.44
CA ASN A 81 -5.18 3.07 -13.63
C ASN A 81 -6.62 2.65 -13.36
N LEU A 82 -7.53 3.62 -13.40
CA LEU A 82 -8.98 3.40 -13.40
C LEU A 82 -9.58 3.95 -14.68
N SER A 83 -10.71 3.36 -15.11
CA SER A 83 -11.49 3.95 -16.19
C SER A 83 -11.88 5.38 -15.84
N GLY A 84 -11.55 6.33 -16.72
CA GLY A 84 -11.86 7.73 -16.52
C GLY A 84 -13.36 8.02 -16.44
N THR A 85 -14.21 7.15 -16.97
CA THR A 85 -15.65 7.31 -17.02
C THR A 85 -16.37 7.02 -15.71
N LEU A 86 -15.72 6.28 -14.79
CA LEU A 86 -16.27 5.96 -13.48
C LEU A 86 -16.43 7.22 -12.62
N ARG A 87 -17.47 7.30 -11.82
CA ARG A 87 -17.57 8.25 -10.71
C ARG A 87 -16.78 7.73 -9.51
N ASN A 88 -16.29 8.62 -8.68
CA ASN A 88 -15.53 8.20 -7.50
C ASN A 88 -16.36 7.40 -6.48
N GLU A 89 -17.68 7.61 -6.42
CA GLU A 89 -18.58 6.76 -5.62
C GLU A 89 -18.74 5.36 -6.20
N GLU A 90 -18.62 5.19 -7.52
CA GLU A 90 -18.62 3.87 -8.15
C GLU A 90 -17.31 3.10 -7.88
N VAL A 91 -16.21 3.81 -7.64
CA VAL A 91 -14.96 3.18 -7.15
C VAL A 91 -15.17 2.57 -5.77
N LEU A 92 -15.88 3.25 -4.88
CA LEU A 92 -16.28 2.68 -3.59
C LEU A 92 -17.13 1.41 -3.79
N ASP A 93 -18.13 1.45 -4.68
CA ASP A 93 -18.98 0.30 -4.98
C ASP A 93 -18.19 -0.89 -5.51
N LEU A 94 -17.21 -0.66 -6.39
CA LEU A 94 -16.30 -1.71 -6.88
C LEU A 94 -15.47 -2.33 -5.74
N ILE A 95 -14.89 -1.51 -4.87
CA ILE A 95 -14.11 -2.01 -3.73
C ILE A 95 -15.00 -2.81 -2.78
N CYS A 96 -16.24 -2.37 -2.53
CA CYS A 96 -17.21 -3.13 -1.76
C CYS A 96 -17.50 -4.50 -2.39
N CYS A 97 -17.73 -4.54 -3.70
CA CYS A 97 -17.98 -5.78 -4.43
C CYS A 97 -16.83 -6.77 -4.29
N PHE A 98 -15.59 -6.34 -4.54
CA PHE A 98 -14.39 -7.20 -4.40
C PHE A 98 -14.18 -7.72 -2.97
N ASN A 99 -14.54 -6.93 -1.96
CA ASN A 99 -14.41 -7.32 -0.56
C ASN A 99 -15.68 -7.97 0.02
N LYS A 100 -16.72 -8.23 -0.81
CA LYS A 100 -18.00 -8.81 -0.41
C LYS A 100 -18.68 -8.02 0.73
N LEU A 101 -18.56 -6.70 0.70
CA LEU A 101 -19.16 -5.80 1.68
C LEU A 101 -20.48 -5.24 1.15
N THR A 102 -21.48 -5.19 2.00
CA THR A 102 -22.67 -4.35 1.74
C THR A 102 -22.31 -2.87 1.92
N LYS A 103 -23.06 -1.97 1.27
CA LYS A 103 -22.89 -0.52 1.47
C LYS A 103 -22.97 -0.12 2.95
N LYS A 104 -23.89 -0.72 3.70
CA LYS A 104 -24.03 -0.45 5.14
C LYS A 104 -22.75 -0.81 5.91
N GLN A 105 -22.18 -1.98 5.64
CA GLN A 105 -20.91 -2.40 6.26
C GLN A 105 -19.76 -1.46 5.88
N ALA A 106 -19.65 -1.09 4.61
CA ALA A 106 -18.62 -0.16 4.15
C ALA A 106 -18.71 1.20 4.86
N TRP A 107 -19.93 1.77 4.94
CA TRP A 107 -20.14 3.03 5.66
C TRP A 107 -19.83 2.93 7.15
N THR A 108 -20.13 1.80 7.80
CA THR A 108 -19.73 1.55 9.19
C THR A 108 -18.20 1.61 9.35
N GLU A 109 -17.44 0.97 8.46
CA GLU A 109 -15.97 0.99 8.50
C GLU A 109 -15.41 2.39 8.21
N LEU A 110 -15.97 3.09 7.21
CA LEU A 110 -15.58 4.47 6.91
C LEU A 110 -15.80 5.37 8.13
N ASN A 111 -16.97 5.32 8.74
CA ASN A 111 -17.28 6.13 9.92
C ASN A 111 -16.38 5.80 11.14
N HIS A 112 -15.90 4.57 11.24
CA HIS A 112 -14.97 4.17 12.30
C HIS A 112 -13.54 4.68 12.05
N LYS A 113 -13.12 4.74 10.78
CA LYS A 113 -11.73 5.06 10.41
C LYS A 113 -11.53 6.51 9.98
N TRP A 114 -12.51 7.11 9.31
CA TRP A 114 -12.41 8.45 8.75
C TRP A 114 -12.92 9.49 9.75
N ASN A 115 -12.26 10.64 9.80
CA ASN A 115 -12.74 11.83 10.51
C ASN A 115 -13.52 12.75 9.54
N ASP A 116 -14.04 13.86 10.08
CA ASP A 116 -14.83 14.84 9.31
C ASP A 116 -14.05 15.39 8.10
N ASN A 117 -12.75 15.58 8.21
CA ASN A 117 -11.91 16.07 7.12
C ASN A 117 -11.90 15.10 5.94
N PHE A 118 -11.86 13.78 6.20
CA PHE A 118 -11.96 12.76 5.15
C PHE A 118 -13.31 12.85 4.44
N PHE A 119 -14.41 12.94 5.19
CA PHE A 119 -15.75 13.02 4.61
C PHE A 119 -15.96 14.29 3.81
N ILE A 120 -15.52 15.45 4.31
CA ILE A 120 -15.57 16.73 3.59
C ILE A 120 -14.83 16.63 2.25
N ARG A 121 -13.64 16.00 2.23
CA ARG A 121 -12.86 15.81 1.01
C ARG A 121 -13.51 14.81 0.06
N TYR A 122 -13.99 13.70 0.58
CA TYR A 122 -14.71 12.69 -0.20
C TYR A 122 -15.96 13.28 -0.86
N ASP A 123 -16.77 14.04 -0.12
CA ASP A 123 -18.00 14.67 -0.65
C ASP A 123 -17.73 15.66 -1.79
N LYS A 124 -16.60 16.36 -1.78
CA LYS A 124 -16.18 17.25 -2.86
C LYS A 124 -15.93 16.53 -4.19
N ILE A 125 -15.54 15.27 -4.14
CA ILE A 125 -15.10 14.51 -5.32
C ILE A 125 -15.99 13.31 -5.66
N ARG A 126 -16.77 12.75 -4.74
CA ARG A 126 -17.47 11.46 -4.91
C ARG A 126 -18.35 11.38 -6.15
N ARG A 127 -19.06 12.46 -6.52
CA ARG A 127 -19.92 12.52 -7.70
C ARG A 127 -19.18 12.85 -8.99
N LYS A 128 -17.92 13.29 -8.89
CA LYS A 128 -17.10 13.62 -10.05
C LYS A 128 -16.59 12.34 -10.71
N ARG A 129 -16.38 12.41 -12.04
CA ARG A 129 -15.73 11.32 -12.77
C ARG A 129 -14.24 11.29 -12.47
N THR A 130 -13.63 10.10 -12.48
CA THR A 130 -12.21 9.90 -12.13
C THR A 130 -11.25 10.68 -13.01
N TYR A 131 -11.62 11.01 -14.27
CA TYR A 131 -10.79 11.85 -15.13
C TYR A 131 -10.86 13.35 -14.80
N THR A 132 -11.87 13.82 -14.03
CA THR A 132 -12.06 15.24 -13.68
C THR A 132 -11.45 15.64 -12.34
N VAL A 133 -10.94 14.67 -11.58
CA VAL A 133 -10.22 14.93 -10.32
C VAL A 133 -8.72 14.85 -10.55
N SER A 134 -7.94 15.54 -9.71
CA SER A 134 -6.50 15.50 -9.82
C SER A 134 -5.97 14.07 -9.58
N TYR A 135 -4.75 13.81 -10.08
CA TYR A 135 -4.08 12.53 -9.83
C TYR A 135 -3.94 12.25 -8.33
N GLY A 136 -3.55 13.27 -7.56
CA GLY A 136 -3.38 13.16 -6.10
C GLY A 136 -4.69 12.87 -5.36
N GLU A 137 -5.80 13.54 -5.73
CA GLU A 137 -7.12 13.28 -5.15
C GLU A 137 -7.60 11.85 -5.42
N LYS A 138 -7.45 11.40 -6.67
CA LYS A 138 -7.79 10.03 -7.06
C LYS A 138 -6.96 9.00 -6.30
N ARG A 139 -5.65 9.22 -6.23
CA ARG A 139 -4.72 8.33 -5.52
C ARG A 139 -5.04 8.24 -4.03
N TRP A 140 -5.20 9.41 -3.38
CA TRP A 140 -5.62 9.48 -1.99
C TRP A 140 -6.91 8.70 -1.73
N LEU A 141 -7.93 8.91 -2.56
CA LEU A 141 -9.21 8.24 -2.41
C LEU A 141 -9.06 6.71 -2.48
N ILE A 142 -8.38 6.21 -3.51
CA ILE A 142 -8.24 4.76 -3.71
C ILE A 142 -7.46 4.12 -2.56
N ILE A 143 -6.31 4.71 -2.17
CA ILE A 143 -5.52 4.19 -1.08
C ILE A 143 -6.35 4.19 0.22
N SER A 144 -7.04 5.30 0.52
CA SER A 144 -7.85 5.43 1.74
C SER A 144 -9.00 4.42 1.78
N LEU A 145 -9.69 4.20 0.67
CA LEU A 145 -10.74 3.20 0.57
C LEU A 145 -10.20 1.77 0.75
N MET A 146 -9.08 1.45 0.09
CA MET A 146 -8.47 0.11 0.20
C MET A 146 -7.97 -0.17 1.61
N LEU A 147 -7.28 0.79 2.24
CA LEU A 147 -6.81 0.67 3.61
C LEU A 147 -7.97 0.45 4.60
N THR A 148 -9.13 1.07 4.35
CA THR A 148 -10.30 0.99 5.24
C THR A 148 -11.13 -0.26 5.01
N LEU A 149 -11.37 -0.64 3.74
CA LEU A 149 -12.37 -1.64 3.38
C LEU A 149 -11.82 -3.04 3.16
N CYS A 150 -10.50 -3.20 2.93
CA CYS A 150 -9.89 -4.52 2.80
C CYS A 150 -9.65 -5.15 4.18
N LYS A 151 -10.73 -5.55 4.86
CA LYS A 151 -10.71 -6.04 6.24
C LYS A 151 -9.86 -7.27 6.46
N ASN A 152 -9.83 -8.18 5.48
CA ASN A 152 -9.07 -9.41 5.55
C ASN A 152 -7.56 -9.21 5.29
N ALA A 153 -7.16 -8.05 4.79
CA ALA A 153 -5.76 -7.76 4.56
C ALA A 153 -4.98 -7.76 5.87
N ARG A 154 -3.86 -8.46 5.86
CA ARG A 154 -2.84 -8.46 6.92
C ARG A 154 -1.63 -7.64 6.53
N LEU A 155 -1.32 -7.58 5.22
CA LEU A 155 -0.20 -6.84 4.66
C LEU A 155 -0.70 -5.91 3.55
N PHE A 156 -0.34 -4.62 3.67
CA PHE A 156 -0.47 -3.63 2.61
C PHE A 156 0.91 -3.30 2.06
N LEU A 157 1.10 -3.49 0.75
CA LEU A 157 2.28 -3.03 0.00
C LEU A 157 1.90 -1.75 -0.75
N LEU A 158 2.50 -0.62 -0.38
CA LEU A 158 2.19 0.68 -0.96
C LEU A 158 3.40 1.22 -1.71
N ASP A 159 3.37 1.19 -3.04
CA ASP A 159 4.48 1.69 -3.84
C ASP A 159 4.38 3.21 -4.00
N GLU A 160 5.26 3.95 -3.31
CA GLU A 160 5.34 5.41 -3.27
C GLU A 160 3.98 6.09 -3.00
N PRO A 161 3.29 5.78 -1.88
CA PRO A 161 1.89 6.13 -1.67
C PRO A 161 1.58 7.63 -1.71
N THR A 162 2.54 8.48 -1.43
CA THR A 162 2.39 9.93 -1.27
C THR A 162 2.82 10.75 -2.49
N VAL A 163 3.42 10.11 -3.50
CA VAL A 163 3.87 10.79 -4.72
C VAL A 163 2.69 11.39 -5.48
N GLY A 164 2.80 12.69 -5.83
CA GLY A 164 1.75 13.42 -6.54
C GLY A 164 0.54 13.81 -5.68
N ILE A 165 0.60 13.59 -4.37
CA ILE A 165 -0.43 13.98 -3.40
C ILE A 165 -0.02 15.29 -2.73
N ASP A 166 -0.95 16.26 -2.64
CA ASP A 166 -0.71 17.50 -1.91
C ASP A 166 -0.53 17.26 -0.40
N ILE A 167 0.04 18.24 0.29
CA ILE A 167 0.43 18.10 1.69
C ILE A 167 -0.75 17.75 2.62
N GLN A 168 -1.96 18.30 2.35
CA GLN A 168 -3.12 18.05 3.21
C GLN A 168 -3.61 16.61 3.08
N TYR A 169 -3.74 16.11 1.83
CA TYR A 169 -4.10 14.73 1.56
C TYR A 169 -3.02 13.73 2.04
N ARG A 170 -1.74 14.14 1.96
CA ARG A 170 -0.62 13.33 2.49
C ARG A 170 -0.72 13.16 4.01
N MET A 171 -0.98 14.26 4.75
CA MET A 171 -1.16 14.19 6.21
C MET A 171 -2.34 13.28 6.59
N MET A 172 -3.47 13.40 5.91
CA MET A 172 -4.63 12.53 6.14
C MET A 172 -4.30 11.06 5.86
N LEU A 173 -3.55 10.79 4.79
CA LEU A 173 -3.15 9.41 4.45
C LEU A 173 -2.26 8.81 5.54
N TRP A 174 -1.28 9.56 6.07
CA TRP A 174 -0.43 9.10 7.17
C TRP A 174 -1.22 8.87 8.46
N GLU A 175 -2.17 9.75 8.78
CA GLU A 175 -3.08 9.55 9.92
C GLU A 175 -3.83 8.21 9.79
N LEU A 176 -4.37 7.91 8.60
CA LEU A 176 -5.06 6.66 8.35
C LEU A 176 -4.13 5.45 8.43
N ILE A 177 -2.93 5.52 7.83
CA ILE A 177 -1.92 4.47 7.89
C ILE A 177 -1.57 4.13 9.35
N ASN A 178 -1.29 5.14 10.17
CA ASN A 178 -1.01 4.95 11.58
C ASN A 178 -2.18 4.30 12.32
N LYS A 179 -3.41 4.71 12.00
CA LYS A 179 -4.62 4.15 12.62
C LYS A 179 -4.81 2.66 12.28
N ILE A 180 -4.66 2.28 11.03
CA ILE A 180 -4.80 0.86 10.65
C ILE A 180 -3.65 0.00 11.16
N THR A 181 -2.45 0.56 11.30
CA THR A 181 -1.31 -0.15 11.89
C THR A 181 -1.55 -0.37 13.38
N ALA A 182 -2.07 0.62 14.09
CA ALA A 182 -2.48 0.47 15.50
C ALA A 182 -3.58 -0.60 15.68
N ASP A 183 -4.39 -0.87 14.65
CA ASP A 183 -5.37 -1.97 14.64
C ASP A 183 -4.72 -3.34 14.29
N GLY A 184 -3.40 -3.43 14.23
CA GLY A 184 -2.66 -4.68 13.97
C GLY A 184 -2.48 -5.03 12.50
N LYS A 185 -2.75 -4.11 11.56
CA LYS A 185 -2.42 -4.30 10.15
C LYS A 185 -0.96 -3.93 9.90
N THR A 186 -0.32 -4.65 8.99
CA THR A 186 1.06 -4.36 8.58
C THR A 186 1.05 -3.51 7.33
N VAL A 187 1.84 -2.44 7.32
CA VAL A 187 2.03 -1.59 6.14
C VAL A 187 3.51 -1.55 5.78
N PHE A 188 3.83 -1.99 4.58
CA PHE A 188 5.16 -1.88 4.00
C PHE A 188 5.07 -0.96 2.77
N PHE A 189 5.70 0.20 2.86
CA PHE A 189 5.63 1.19 1.79
C PHE A 189 7.01 1.52 1.26
N SER A 190 7.08 1.84 -0.03
CA SER A 190 8.31 2.36 -0.64
C SER A 190 8.27 3.89 -0.68
N THR A 191 9.42 4.51 -0.55
CA THR A 191 9.60 5.95 -0.73
C THR A 191 11.03 6.28 -1.17
N HIS A 192 11.19 7.43 -1.83
CA HIS A 192 12.50 8.07 -2.05
C HIS A 192 12.65 9.33 -1.18
N ILE A 193 11.66 9.64 -0.33
CA ILE A 193 11.61 10.83 0.53
C ILE A 193 11.98 10.44 1.96
N PHE A 194 13.19 10.77 2.37
CA PHE A 194 13.71 10.43 3.69
C PHE A 194 12.88 11.04 4.84
N ASP A 195 12.37 12.25 4.66
CA ASP A 195 11.58 12.96 5.66
C ASP A 195 10.29 12.22 6.07
N GLU A 196 9.74 11.38 5.18
CA GLU A 196 8.57 10.56 5.50
C GLU A 196 8.85 9.49 6.57
N LEU A 197 10.09 9.02 6.64
CA LEU A 197 10.52 8.01 7.60
C LEU A 197 10.94 8.63 8.93
N THR A 198 11.64 9.76 8.88
CA THR A 198 12.19 10.42 10.08
C THR A 198 11.14 11.13 10.91
N ARG A 199 10.09 11.66 10.28
CA ARG A 199 9.01 12.40 10.94
C ARG A 199 8.31 11.58 12.03
N ASP A 200 8.01 10.32 11.73
CA ASP A 200 7.28 9.42 12.64
C ASP A 200 8.19 8.30 13.19
N LYS A 201 9.51 8.43 13.02
CA LYS A 201 10.52 7.44 13.43
C LYS A 201 10.21 6.03 12.91
N ILE A 202 9.79 5.94 11.66
CA ILE A 202 9.40 4.69 11.03
C ILE A 202 10.67 3.86 10.75
N PRO A 203 10.75 2.59 11.20
CA PRO A 203 11.83 1.70 10.80
C PRO A 203 11.85 1.48 9.30
N PHE A 204 13.04 1.38 8.70
CA PHE A 204 13.16 1.25 7.26
C PHE A 204 14.35 0.39 6.83
N TYR A 205 14.25 -0.13 5.62
CA TYR A 205 15.31 -0.78 4.87
C TYR A 205 15.79 0.14 3.74
N MET A 206 17.07 0.04 3.38
CA MET A 206 17.68 0.77 2.25
C MET A 206 18.22 -0.22 1.21
#